data_962abeeadfddb760723a108dfa0e63e6
#
_entry.id   962abeeadfddb760723a108dfa0e63e6
#
_cell.length_a   1.000
_cell.length_b   1.000
_cell.length_c   1.000
_cell.angle_alpha   90.00
_cell.angle_beta   90.00
_cell.angle_gamma   90.00
#
_symmetry.space_group_name_H-M   'P 1'
#
loop_
_entity.id
_entity.type
_entity.pdbx_description
1 polymer ?
#
loop_
_entity_poly.entity_id
_entity_poly.type
_entity_poly.pdbx_seq_one_letter_code
_entity_poly.pdbx_strand_id
1 'polypeptide(L)'
;MPRAGEVIRTLRERDIHVVVYTNGTTHRPQHYAHELRKHGLPIEDEDLITPAVVAATFLQEHHPGASVLVLGGEGAHEPLAASGVKIVGPDAGEIDVVLVAHDERVDGHQITAACHAIWAGAPFLATSKARYYFRKGGRGVSLSGAISAGIEHVTEIAPTILGKPSLVSMEAIALRTGVRIEDILVVGDDADIEIRMGRETGALTALVLSGTAGARGEEELVALPEELRPHLVIPDIGHLFSVLPVLADS
;
A
#
# COMPACT_ATOMS: atom_id res chain seq x y z
N MET A 1 2.43 19.57 -3.63
CA MET A 1 3.78 19.29 -4.18
C MET A 1 3.94 20.09 -5.47
N PRO A 2 4.87 21.06 -5.53
CA PRO A 2 5.09 21.84 -6.74
C PRO A 2 5.47 20.90 -7.90
N ARG A 3 4.93 21.17 -9.10
CA ARG A 3 5.25 20.45 -10.35
C ARG A 3 4.82 18.97 -10.44
N ALA A 4 4.25 18.35 -9.40
CA ALA A 4 3.85 16.94 -9.46
C ALA A 4 2.84 16.66 -10.60
N GLY A 5 1.86 17.53 -10.81
CA GLY A 5 0.89 17.38 -11.90
C GLY A 5 1.52 17.54 -13.29
N GLU A 6 2.58 18.36 -13.43
CA GLU A 6 3.34 18.50 -14.66
C GLU A 6 4.14 17.22 -14.96
N VAL A 7 4.79 16.68 -13.93
CA VAL A 7 5.55 15.41 -14.04
C VAL A 7 4.63 14.27 -14.49
N ILE A 8 3.45 14.12 -13.89
CA ILE A 8 2.50 13.06 -14.26
C ILE A 8 2.06 13.21 -15.72
N ARG A 9 1.75 14.44 -16.20
CA ARG A 9 1.40 14.67 -17.61
C ARG A 9 2.53 14.27 -18.54
N THR A 10 3.76 14.70 -18.24
CA THR A 10 4.92 14.39 -19.08
C THR A 10 5.25 12.89 -19.10
N LEU A 11 5.07 12.17 -17.99
CA LEU A 11 5.23 10.71 -17.98
C LEU A 11 4.22 10.04 -18.92
N ARG A 12 2.94 10.43 -18.86
CA ARG A 12 1.89 9.89 -19.73
C ARG A 12 2.13 10.23 -21.22
N GLU A 13 2.59 11.44 -21.52
CA GLU A 13 2.98 11.83 -22.89
C GLU A 13 4.11 10.97 -23.46
N ARG A 14 4.85 10.26 -22.59
CA ARG A 14 5.91 9.31 -22.95
C ARG A 14 5.48 7.85 -22.84
N ASP A 15 4.17 7.58 -22.74
CA ASP A 15 3.60 6.24 -22.55
C ASP A 15 4.13 5.51 -21.30
N ILE A 16 4.54 6.27 -20.25
CA ILE A 16 4.95 5.70 -18.98
C ILE A 16 3.74 5.56 -18.07
N HIS A 17 3.46 4.35 -17.61
CA HIS A 17 2.42 4.08 -16.62
C HIS A 17 2.71 4.81 -15.32
N VAL A 18 1.69 5.44 -14.75
CA VAL A 18 1.78 6.12 -13.46
C VAL A 18 0.83 5.46 -12.48
N VAL A 19 1.37 4.98 -11.38
CA VAL A 19 0.60 4.42 -10.25
C VAL A 19 0.81 5.31 -9.03
N VAL A 20 -0.28 5.67 -8.36
CA VAL A 20 -0.25 6.37 -7.08
C VAL A 20 -0.65 5.37 -6.00
N TYR A 21 0.29 5.01 -5.13
CA TYR A 21 0.05 4.03 -4.09
C TYR A 21 0.02 4.68 -2.70
N THR A 22 -1.08 4.49 -1.97
CA THR A 22 -1.25 4.95 -0.59
C THR A 22 -1.63 3.80 0.34
N ASN A 23 -1.12 3.79 1.58
CA ASN A 23 -1.53 2.81 2.61
C ASN A 23 -2.91 3.14 3.24
N GLY A 24 -3.59 4.17 2.76
CA GLY A 24 -4.91 4.55 3.25
C GLY A 24 -5.98 3.52 2.87
N THR A 25 -6.74 3.03 3.86
CA THR A 25 -7.90 2.13 3.68
C THR A 25 -9.15 2.64 4.42
N THR A 26 -9.14 3.89 4.87
CA THR A 26 -10.30 4.54 5.50
C THR A 26 -11.39 4.83 4.47
N HIS A 27 -10.99 5.26 3.28
CA HIS A 27 -11.88 5.58 2.17
C HIS A 27 -11.57 4.70 0.96
N ARG A 28 -12.54 4.61 0.03
CA ARG A 28 -12.34 3.95 -1.26
C ARG A 28 -11.29 4.65 -2.12
N PRO A 29 -10.65 3.94 -3.07
CA PRO A 29 -9.61 4.51 -3.94
C PRO A 29 -10.05 5.79 -4.68
N GLN A 30 -11.28 5.81 -5.21
CA GLN A 30 -11.86 6.96 -5.93
C GLN A 30 -11.92 8.23 -5.08
N HIS A 31 -12.14 8.11 -3.76
CA HIS A 31 -12.11 9.25 -2.86
C HIS A 31 -10.72 9.89 -2.82
N TYR A 32 -9.67 9.07 -2.65
CA TYR A 32 -8.29 9.57 -2.65
C TYR A 32 -7.91 10.16 -4.01
N ALA A 33 -8.27 9.51 -5.11
CA ALA A 33 -8.04 10.03 -6.47
C ALA A 33 -8.72 11.40 -6.67
N HIS A 34 -9.97 11.54 -6.23
CA HIS A 34 -10.71 12.78 -6.28
C HIS A 34 -10.02 13.90 -5.48
N GLU A 35 -9.59 13.62 -4.25
CA GLU A 35 -8.89 14.61 -3.43
C GLU A 35 -7.55 15.03 -4.08
N LEU A 36 -6.80 14.11 -4.67
CA LEU A 36 -5.57 14.43 -5.38
C LEU A 36 -5.83 15.28 -6.63
N ARG A 37 -6.91 15.00 -7.39
CA ARG A 37 -7.34 15.83 -8.52
C ARG A 37 -7.66 17.26 -8.11
N LYS A 38 -8.32 17.47 -6.97
CA LYS A 38 -8.57 18.82 -6.41
C LYS A 38 -7.27 19.59 -6.15
N HIS A 39 -6.17 18.89 -5.89
CA HIS A 39 -4.85 19.48 -5.70
C HIS A 39 -4.02 19.55 -6.99
N GLY A 40 -4.65 19.35 -8.16
CA GLY A 40 -4.03 19.53 -9.47
C GLY A 40 -3.21 18.35 -9.99
N LEU A 41 -3.34 17.16 -9.38
CA LEU A 41 -2.72 15.95 -9.91
C LEU A 41 -3.67 15.31 -10.94
N PRO A 42 -3.25 15.18 -12.21
CA PRO A 42 -4.08 14.59 -13.27
C PRO A 42 -3.98 13.06 -13.20
N ILE A 43 -4.66 12.46 -12.25
CA ILE A 43 -4.73 10.99 -12.05
C ILE A 43 -6.16 10.50 -12.27
N GLU A 44 -6.28 9.30 -12.82
CA GLU A 44 -7.55 8.61 -12.96
C GLU A 44 -7.80 7.71 -11.73
N ASP A 45 -9.03 7.19 -11.59
CA ASP A 45 -9.36 6.32 -10.45
C ASP A 45 -8.55 5.01 -10.48
N GLU A 46 -8.24 4.52 -11.68
CA GLU A 46 -7.46 3.29 -11.93
C GLU A 46 -5.98 3.44 -11.59
N ASP A 47 -5.44 4.66 -11.61
CA ASP A 47 -4.06 4.92 -11.22
C ASP A 47 -3.84 4.76 -9.71
N LEU A 48 -4.92 4.87 -8.93
CA LEU A 48 -4.81 4.85 -7.48
C LEU A 48 -4.95 3.43 -6.92
N ILE A 49 -3.89 2.99 -6.26
CA ILE A 49 -3.83 1.69 -5.58
C ILE A 49 -3.83 1.90 -4.07
N THR A 50 -4.61 1.08 -3.38
CA THR A 50 -4.64 0.96 -1.92
C THR A 50 -4.34 -0.48 -1.53
N PRO A 51 -4.00 -0.78 -0.26
CA PRO A 51 -3.85 -2.16 0.19
C PRO A 51 -5.11 -3.03 0.02
N ALA A 52 -6.30 -2.42 -0.09
CA ALA A 52 -7.53 -3.15 -0.38
C ALA A 52 -7.61 -3.58 -1.86
N VAL A 53 -7.09 -2.76 -2.78
CA VAL A 53 -6.94 -3.13 -4.20
C VAL A 53 -5.90 -4.24 -4.34
N VAL A 54 -4.78 -4.15 -3.62
CA VAL A 54 -3.78 -5.21 -3.54
C VAL A 54 -4.40 -6.50 -3.00
N ALA A 55 -5.20 -6.41 -1.92
CA ALA A 55 -5.92 -7.55 -1.34
C ALA A 55 -6.85 -8.23 -2.36
N ALA A 56 -7.60 -7.44 -3.14
CA ALA A 56 -8.48 -7.98 -4.18
C ALA A 56 -7.70 -8.77 -5.24
N THR A 57 -6.58 -8.21 -5.74
CA THR A 57 -5.70 -8.87 -6.70
C THR A 57 -5.10 -10.15 -6.09
N PHE A 58 -4.58 -10.08 -4.87
CA PHE A 58 -4.00 -11.24 -4.18
C PHE A 58 -5.01 -12.37 -3.97
N LEU A 59 -6.24 -12.03 -3.56
CA LEU A 59 -7.30 -13.02 -3.34
C LEU A 59 -7.76 -13.70 -4.65
N GLN A 60 -7.83 -12.93 -5.74
CA GLN A 60 -8.17 -13.50 -7.04
C GLN A 60 -7.12 -14.49 -7.54
N GLU A 61 -5.84 -14.24 -7.32
CA GLU A 61 -4.73 -15.07 -7.75
C GLU A 61 -4.52 -16.30 -6.85
N HIS A 62 -4.59 -16.11 -5.53
CA HIS A 62 -4.17 -17.14 -4.57
C HIS A 62 -5.35 -17.85 -3.88
N HIS A 63 -6.52 -17.23 -3.82
CA HIS A 63 -7.71 -17.74 -3.12
C HIS A 63 -8.98 -17.51 -3.94
N PRO A 64 -9.04 -17.95 -5.21
CA PRO A 64 -10.20 -17.71 -6.07
C PRO A 64 -11.47 -18.34 -5.48
N GLY A 65 -12.53 -17.52 -5.35
CA GLY A 65 -13.83 -17.97 -4.82
C GLY A 65 -13.90 -18.11 -3.29
N ALA A 66 -12.84 -17.80 -2.56
CA ALA A 66 -12.81 -17.88 -1.10
C ALA A 66 -13.85 -16.97 -0.44
N SER A 67 -14.44 -17.44 0.68
CA SER A 67 -15.29 -16.66 1.58
C SER A 67 -14.41 -15.86 2.52
N VAL A 68 -14.39 -14.52 2.36
CA VAL A 68 -13.46 -13.63 3.08
C VAL A 68 -14.19 -12.88 4.18
N LEU A 69 -13.77 -13.07 5.44
CA LEU A 69 -14.17 -12.21 6.56
C LEU A 69 -13.32 -10.95 6.55
N VAL A 70 -13.95 -9.80 6.36
CA VAL A 70 -13.28 -8.49 6.31
C VAL A 70 -13.58 -7.70 7.58
N LEU A 71 -12.57 -7.51 8.43
CA LEU A 71 -12.60 -6.58 9.55
C LEU A 71 -12.13 -5.21 9.04
N GLY A 72 -13.02 -4.45 8.42
CA GLY A 72 -12.69 -3.20 7.75
C GLY A 72 -13.91 -2.43 7.30
N GLY A 73 -13.75 -1.15 6.97
CA GLY A 73 -14.80 -0.27 6.48
C GLY A 73 -14.95 -0.27 4.96
N GLU A 74 -15.66 0.75 4.43
CA GLU A 74 -15.96 0.89 3.01
C GLU A 74 -14.70 0.90 2.12
N GLY A 75 -13.61 1.49 2.61
CA GLY A 75 -12.33 1.55 1.90
C GLY A 75 -11.70 0.19 1.61
N ALA A 76 -12.13 -0.87 2.33
CA ALA A 76 -11.75 -2.24 2.03
C ALA A 76 -12.88 -3.00 1.32
N HIS A 77 -14.13 -2.87 1.81
CA HIS A 77 -15.28 -3.61 1.26
C HIS A 77 -15.56 -3.28 -0.20
N GLU A 78 -15.55 -2.01 -0.59
CA GLU A 78 -15.89 -1.62 -1.97
C GLU A 78 -14.91 -2.16 -3.02
N PRO A 79 -13.56 -2.03 -2.88
CA PRO A 79 -12.62 -2.59 -3.85
C PRO A 79 -12.70 -4.11 -3.95
N LEU A 80 -12.90 -4.80 -2.84
CA LEU A 80 -13.06 -6.26 -2.82
C LEU A 80 -14.34 -6.69 -3.53
N ALA A 81 -15.47 -6.07 -3.21
CA ALA A 81 -16.76 -6.36 -3.83
C ALA A 81 -16.74 -6.07 -5.35
N ALA A 82 -16.15 -4.93 -5.76
CA ALA A 82 -15.99 -4.56 -7.17
C ALA A 82 -15.14 -5.57 -7.95
N SER A 83 -14.24 -6.28 -7.28
CA SER A 83 -13.41 -7.35 -7.85
C SER A 83 -14.05 -8.74 -7.74
N GLY A 84 -15.31 -8.84 -7.29
CA GLY A 84 -16.04 -10.09 -7.18
C GLY A 84 -15.62 -10.99 -6.01
N VAL A 85 -14.89 -10.48 -5.02
CA VAL A 85 -14.54 -11.21 -3.81
C VAL A 85 -15.80 -11.49 -2.98
N LYS A 86 -15.98 -12.75 -2.57
CA LYS A 86 -17.10 -13.16 -1.73
C LYS A 86 -16.85 -12.76 -0.27
N ILE A 87 -17.41 -11.62 0.13
CA ILE A 87 -17.31 -11.13 1.51
C ILE A 87 -18.41 -11.78 2.36
N VAL A 88 -18.03 -12.29 3.54
CA VAL A 88 -18.93 -12.94 4.48
C VAL A 88 -18.90 -12.25 5.84
N GLY A 89 -19.97 -12.44 6.62
CA GLY A 89 -20.07 -11.95 8.00
C GLY A 89 -19.43 -12.89 9.03
N PRO A 90 -19.33 -12.46 10.29
CA PRO A 90 -18.74 -13.26 11.38
C PRO A 90 -19.52 -14.54 11.71
N ASP A 91 -20.81 -14.60 11.35
CA ASP A 91 -21.68 -15.77 11.57
C ASP A 91 -21.69 -16.74 10.37
N ALA A 92 -20.83 -16.53 9.36
CA ALA A 92 -20.76 -17.45 8.23
C ALA A 92 -20.29 -18.84 8.66
N GLY A 93 -20.90 -19.87 8.06
CA GLY A 93 -20.54 -21.26 8.36
C GLY A 93 -19.13 -21.63 7.93
N GLU A 94 -18.55 -20.88 6.98
CA GLU A 94 -17.19 -21.08 6.45
C GLU A 94 -16.55 -19.73 6.18
N ILE A 95 -15.34 -19.53 6.74
CA ILE A 95 -14.48 -18.38 6.54
C ILE A 95 -13.13 -18.90 6.06
N ASP A 96 -12.86 -18.74 4.75
CA ASP A 96 -11.65 -19.26 4.13
C ASP A 96 -10.45 -18.34 4.31
N VAL A 97 -10.68 -17.02 4.43
CA VAL A 97 -9.60 -16.02 4.59
C VAL A 97 -10.08 -14.93 5.55
N VAL A 98 -9.18 -14.43 6.38
CA VAL A 98 -9.41 -13.26 7.25
C VAL A 98 -8.58 -12.09 6.74
N LEU A 99 -9.22 -10.94 6.50
CA LEU A 99 -8.58 -9.69 6.13
C LEU A 99 -8.88 -8.59 7.14
N VAL A 100 -7.83 -7.98 7.71
CA VAL A 100 -7.96 -6.83 8.61
C VAL A 100 -7.58 -5.54 7.89
N ALA A 101 -8.48 -4.57 7.91
CA ALA A 101 -8.32 -3.23 7.37
C ALA A 101 -8.72 -2.17 8.42
N HIS A 102 -8.78 -0.90 8.00
CA HIS A 102 -9.15 0.19 8.91
C HIS A 102 -10.66 0.30 9.07
N ASP A 103 -11.19 0.14 10.28
CA ASP A 103 -12.55 0.54 10.67
C ASP A 103 -12.62 0.79 12.18
N GLU A 104 -13.31 1.86 12.58
CA GLU A 104 -13.56 2.21 13.98
C GLU A 104 -14.70 1.37 14.61
N ARG A 105 -15.42 0.59 13.81
CA ARG A 105 -16.61 -0.18 14.21
C ARG A 105 -16.36 -1.67 14.37
N VAL A 106 -15.12 -2.14 14.22
CA VAL A 106 -14.78 -3.55 14.46
C VAL A 106 -15.06 -3.90 15.91
N ASP A 107 -15.85 -4.94 16.14
CA ASP A 107 -16.28 -5.37 17.45
C ASP A 107 -15.67 -6.71 17.89
N GLY A 108 -15.93 -7.09 19.15
CA GLY A 108 -15.42 -8.33 19.73
C GLY A 108 -15.97 -9.59 19.06
N HIS A 109 -17.17 -9.55 18.47
CA HIS A 109 -17.76 -10.67 17.76
C HIS A 109 -16.98 -10.97 16.47
N GLN A 110 -16.70 -9.93 15.68
CA GLN A 110 -15.89 -10.03 14.47
C GLN A 110 -14.47 -10.52 14.78
N ILE A 111 -13.83 -9.98 15.85
CA ILE A 111 -12.49 -10.41 16.27
C ILE A 111 -12.48 -11.88 16.69
N THR A 112 -13.51 -12.33 17.42
CA THR A 112 -13.64 -13.72 17.84
C THR A 112 -13.78 -14.66 16.66
N ALA A 113 -14.64 -14.33 15.69
CA ALA A 113 -14.81 -15.10 14.45
C ALA A 113 -13.51 -15.19 13.66
N ALA A 114 -12.78 -14.06 13.54
CA ALA A 114 -11.47 -14.03 12.89
C ALA A 114 -10.45 -14.96 13.56
N CYS A 115 -10.34 -14.92 14.91
CA CYS A 115 -9.45 -15.81 15.64
C CYS A 115 -9.81 -17.29 15.43
N HIS A 116 -11.10 -17.63 15.46
CA HIS A 116 -11.54 -19.02 15.23
C HIS A 116 -11.21 -19.48 13.81
N ALA A 117 -11.42 -18.66 12.80
CA ALA A 117 -11.08 -18.98 11.42
C ALA A 117 -9.56 -19.19 11.25
N ILE A 118 -8.74 -18.30 11.84
CA ILE A 118 -7.28 -18.39 11.80
C ILE A 118 -6.78 -19.66 12.50
N TRP A 119 -7.32 -20.01 13.67
CA TRP A 119 -7.00 -21.29 14.34
C TRP A 119 -7.44 -22.51 13.55
N ALA A 120 -8.49 -22.39 12.73
CA ALA A 120 -8.92 -23.43 11.80
C ALA A 120 -8.04 -23.50 10.53
N GLY A 121 -7.06 -22.61 10.37
CA GLY A 121 -6.10 -22.62 9.27
C GLY A 121 -6.38 -21.59 8.16
N ALA A 122 -7.34 -20.68 8.35
CA ALA A 122 -7.59 -19.61 7.38
C ALA A 122 -6.38 -18.66 7.30
N PRO A 123 -5.89 -18.31 6.11
CA PRO A 123 -4.88 -17.27 5.92
C PRO A 123 -5.29 -15.96 6.59
N PHE A 124 -4.32 -15.36 7.28
CA PHE A 124 -4.50 -14.09 7.97
C PHE A 124 -3.79 -12.97 7.20
N LEU A 125 -4.56 -12.02 6.68
CA LEU A 125 -4.10 -10.88 5.89
C LEU A 125 -4.37 -9.57 6.65
N ALA A 126 -3.48 -8.58 6.48
CA ALA A 126 -3.70 -7.24 7.01
C ALA A 126 -3.24 -6.16 6.03
N THR A 127 -4.00 -5.09 5.94
CA THR A 127 -3.70 -3.96 5.03
C THR A 127 -2.53 -3.11 5.51
N SER A 128 -2.18 -3.16 6.79
CA SER A 128 -1.05 -2.39 7.33
C SER A 128 -0.61 -2.93 8.69
N LYS A 129 0.70 -2.89 8.95
CA LYS A 129 1.34 -3.14 10.24
C LYS A 129 1.72 -1.83 10.97
N ALA A 130 1.40 -0.68 10.39
CA ALA A 130 1.74 0.61 10.98
C ALA A 130 1.10 0.77 12.37
N ARG A 131 1.82 1.40 13.28
CA ARG A 131 1.31 1.72 14.63
C ARG A 131 0.42 2.96 14.62
N TYR A 132 0.76 3.93 13.77
CA TYR A 132 0.08 5.21 13.64
C TYR A 132 0.28 5.78 12.25
N TYR A 133 -0.49 6.79 11.91
CA TYR A 133 -0.28 7.64 10.74
C TYR A 133 -0.31 9.11 11.15
N PHE A 134 0.30 9.97 10.34
CA PHE A 134 0.26 11.42 10.59
C PHE A 134 -1.00 12.03 9.99
N ARG A 135 -1.64 12.90 10.76
CA ARG A 135 -2.81 13.70 10.33
C ARG A 135 -2.70 15.11 10.87
N LYS A 136 -3.54 16.03 10.35
CA LYS A 136 -3.66 17.37 10.92
C LYS A 136 -4.07 17.26 12.40
N GLY A 137 -3.24 17.79 13.29
CA GLY A 137 -3.45 17.71 14.74
C GLY A 137 -2.70 16.57 15.46
N GLY A 138 -1.84 15.80 14.76
CA GLY A 138 -0.96 14.82 15.40
C GLY A 138 -1.04 13.43 14.84
N ARG A 139 -0.76 12.43 15.69
CA ARG A 139 -0.81 11.00 15.30
C ARG A 139 -2.22 10.45 15.35
N GLY A 140 -2.64 9.76 14.31
CA GLY A 140 -3.81 8.90 14.29
C GLY A 140 -3.42 7.44 14.55
N VAL A 141 -4.24 6.68 15.25
CA VAL A 141 -4.01 5.24 15.46
C VAL A 141 -4.29 4.48 14.17
N SER A 142 -3.36 3.62 13.73
CA SER A 142 -3.62 2.69 12.64
C SER A 142 -4.45 1.52 13.18
N LEU A 143 -5.75 1.54 12.94
CA LEU A 143 -6.65 0.50 13.45
C LEU A 143 -6.37 -0.86 12.81
N SER A 144 -6.02 -0.91 11.52
CA SER A 144 -5.60 -2.17 10.92
C SER A 144 -4.38 -2.76 11.63
N GLY A 145 -3.37 -1.95 11.97
CA GLY A 145 -2.21 -2.40 12.72
C GLY A 145 -2.55 -2.80 14.16
N ALA A 146 -3.41 -2.04 14.85
CA ALA A 146 -3.80 -2.33 16.23
C ALA A 146 -4.64 -3.61 16.33
N ILE A 147 -5.64 -3.78 15.44
CA ILE A 147 -6.51 -4.96 15.41
C ILE A 147 -5.71 -6.21 15.02
N SER A 148 -4.89 -6.12 13.97
CA SER A 148 -4.08 -7.26 13.54
C SER A 148 -3.06 -7.69 14.60
N ALA A 149 -2.43 -6.74 15.31
CA ALA A 149 -1.53 -7.06 16.42
C ALA A 149 -2.28 -7.75 17.59
N GLY A 150 -3.53 -7.36 17.88
CA GLY A 150 -4.37 -8.03 18.88
C GLY A 150 -4.71 -9.46 18.47
N ILE A 151 -5.08 -9.69 17.22
CA ILE A 151 -5.36 -11.03 16.67
C ILE A 151 -4.08 -11.88 16.65
N GLU A 152 -2.95 -11.33 16.18
CA GLU A 152 -1.63 -11.99 16.19
C GLU A 152 -1.24 -12.42 17.61
N HIS A 153 -1.45 -11.55 18.62
CA HIS A 153 -1.16 -11.87 20.01
C HIS A 153 -2.00 -13.06 20.52
N VAL A 154 -3.28 -13.13 20.15
CA VAL A 154 -4.20 -14.18 20.58
C VAL A 154 -3.97 -15.50 19.85
N THR A 155 -3.73 -15.43 18.54
CA THR A 155 -3.61 -16.62 17.67
C THR A 155 -2.19 -17.15 17.57
N GLU A 156 -1.19 -16.34 17.89
CA GLU A 156 0.25 -16.57 17.66
C GLU A 156 0.60 -16.73 16.16
N ILE A 157 -0.29 -16.27 15.27
CA ILE A 157 -0.12 -16.32 13.81
C ILE A 157 0.00 -14.88 13.30
N ALA A 158 1.15 -14.58 12.68
CA ALA A 158 1.39 -13.25 12.09
C ALA A 158 0.63 -13.08 10.76
N PRO A 159 0.09 -11.88 10.47
CA PRO A 159 -0.57 -11.61 9.21
C PRO A 159 0.42 -11.43 8.05
N THR A 160 0.02 -11.84 6.84
CA THR A 160 0.63 -11.35 5.61
C THR A 160 0.22 -9.90 5.40
N ILE A 161 1.21 -9.01 5.28
CA ILE A 161 0.97 -7.57 5.12
C ILE A 161 0.85 -7.24 3.63
N LEU A 162 -0.26 -6.58 3.28
CA LEU A 162 -0.60 -6.23 1.90
C LEU A 162 -0.28 -4.76 1.55
N GLY A 163 -0.05 -3.91 2.56
CA GLY A 163 0.35 -2.52 2.36
C GLY A 163 1.85 -2.32 2.44
N LYS A 164 2.34 -1.16 1.98
CA LYS A 164 3.78 -0.80 1.99
C LYS A 164 4.38 -0.85 3.41
N PRO A 165 5.64 -1.35 3.55
CA PRO A 165 6.44 -2.04 2.55
C PRO A 165 5.99 -3.51 2.43
N SER A 166 5.79 -4.01 1.20
CA SER A 166 5.37 -5.39 0.97
C SER A 166 5.70 -5.86 -0.44
N LEU A 167 6.28 -7.06 -0.56
CA LEU A 167 6.47 -7.75 -1.83
C LEU A 167 5.12 -7.97 -2.54
N VAL A 168 4.09 -8.38 -1.81
CA VAL A 168 2.74 -8.61 -2.35
C VAL A 168 2.18 -7.35 -3.03
N SER A 169 2.49 -6.16 -2.49
CA SER A 169 2.11 -4.89 -3.13
C SER A 169 2.75 -4.73 -4.50
N MET A 170 4.04 -5.01 -4.61
CA MET A 170 4.77 -4.86 -5.88
C MET A 170 4.34 -5.89 -6.90
N GLU A 171 4.10 -7.14 -6.49
CA GLU A 171 3.56 -8.19 -7.35
C GLU A 171 2.17 -7.82 -7.88
N ALA A 172 1.29 -7.30 -7.02
CA ALA A 172 -0.03 -6.84 -7.43
C ALA A 172 0.04 -5.64 -8.40
N ILE A 173 0.96 -4.70 -8.18
CA ILE A 173 1.19 -3.56 -9.09
C ILE A 173 1.71 -4.08 -10.45
N ALA A 174 2.71 -4.94 -10.45
CA ALA A 174 3.28 -5.54 -11.66
C ALA A 174 2.21 -6.28 -12.48
N LEU A 175 1.40 -7.11 -11.81
CA LEU A 175 0.31 -7.84 -12.45
C LEU A 175 -0.74 -6.91 -13.07
N ARG A 176 -1.15 -5.86 -12.36
CA ARG A 176 -2.15 -4.90 -12.83
C ARG A 176 -1.69 -4.03 -13.98
N THR A 177 -0.41 -3.68 -14.00
CA THR A 177 0.17 -2.81 -15.03
C THR A 177 0.76 -3.58 -16.22
N GLY A 178 1.01 -4.88 -16.05
CA GLY A 178 1.73 -5.68 -17.03
C GLY A 178 3.23 -5.32 -17.12
N VAL A 179 3.77 -4.56 -16.15
CA VAL A 179 5.16 -4.12 -16.10
C VAL A 179 5.94 -5.03 -15.14
N ARG A 180 7.14 -5.47 -15.53
CA ARG A 180 8.00 -6.27 -14.65
C ARG A 180 8.50 -5.40 -13.49
N ILE A 181 8.72 -6.01 -12.32
CA ILE A 181 9.13 -5.26 -11.12
C ILE A 181 10.44 -4.49 -11.33
N GLU A 182 11.41 -5.10 -12.03
CA GLU A 182 12.69 -4.45 -12.35
C GLU A 182 12.58 -3.22 -13.29
N ASP A 183 11.45 -3.09 -14.00
CA ASP A 183 11.14 -1.94 -14.86
C ASP A 183 10.30 -0.87 -14.13
N ILE A 184 10.00 -1.06 -12.84
CA ILE A 184 9.27 -0.11 -12.01
C ILE A 184 10.25 0.81 -11.29
N LEU A 185 10.00 2.12 -11.34
CA LEU A 185 10.64 3.10 -10.48
C LEU A 185 9.70 3.48 -9.32
N VAL A 186 10.07 3.11 -8.12
CA VAL A 186 9.39 3.51 -6.89
C VAL A 186 9.91 4.88 -6.47
N VAL A 187 9.03 5.88 -6.40
CA VAL A 187 9.35 7.23 -5.93
C VAL A 187 8.62 7.48 -4.62
N GLY A 188 9.34 7.79 -3.57
CA GLY A 188 8.76 8.04 -2.25
C GLY A 188 9.60 8.93 -1.39
N ASP A 189 9.06 9.32 -0.23
CA ASP A 189 9.69 10.21 0.73
C ASP A 189 10.08 9.51 2.06
N ASP A 190 9.82 8.22 2.18
CA ASP A 190 10.18 7.44 3.35
C ASP A 190 11.09 6.27 2.98
N ALA A 191 12.32 6.26 3.53
CA ALA A 191 13.30 5.21 3.26
C ALA A 191 12.86 3.85 3.84
N ASP A 192 12.17 3.84 4.97
CA ASP A 192 11.72 2.61 5.64
C ASP A 192 10.47 2.00 5.00
N ILE A 193 9.79 2.74 4.13
CA ILE A 193 8.56 2.30 3.47
C ILE A 193 8.79 2.11 1.97
N GLU A 194 8.89 3.20 1.20
CA GLU A 194 8.96 3.12 -0.26
C GLU A 194 10.29 2.58 -0.76
N ILE A 195 11.41 3.09 -0.20
CA ILE A 195 12.74 2.66 -0.65
C ILE A 195 12.98 1.21 -0.25
N ARG A 196 12.66 0.84 0.99
CA ARG A 196 12.71 -0.57 1.42
C ARG A 196 11.93 -1.47 0.48
N MET A 197 10.66 -1.15 0.21
CA MET A 197 9.80 -1.94 -0.68
C MET A 197 10.43 -2.12 -2.06
N GLY A 198 10.91 -1.04 -2.69
CA GLY A 198 11.54 -1.12 -4.00
C GLY A 198 12.84 -1.94 -3.96
N ARG A 199 13.71 -1.70 -2.97
CA ARG A 199 14.98 -2.43 -2.84
C ARG A 199 14.80 -3.92 -2.59
N GLU A 200 13.90 -4.29 -1.69
CA GLU A 200 13.61 -5.71 -1.37
C GLU A 200 12.96 -6.46 -2.54
N THR A 201 12.31 -5.75 -3.45
CA THR A 201 11.63 -6.36 -4.61
C THR A 201 12.41 -6.27 -5.92
N GLY A 202 13.56 -5.60 -5.93
CA GLY A 202 14.39 -5.43 -7.14
C GLY A 202 13.95 -4.30 -8.06
N ALA A 203 13.00 -3.45 -7.63
CA ALA A 203 12.59 -2.25 -8.36
C ALA A 203 13.65 -1.13 -8.21
N LEU A 204 13.68 -0.21 -9.16
CA LEU A 204 14.45 1.02 -9.02
C LEU A 204 13.81 1.93 -7.97
N THR A 205 14.61 2.75 -7.29
CA THR A 205 14.13 3.61 -6.20
C THR A 205 14.67 5.02 -6.29
N ALA A 206 13.79 6.00 -6.07
CA ALA A 206 14.14 7.41 -5.94
C ALA A 206 13.55 7.99 -4.64
N LEU A 207 14.40 8.51 -3.77
CA LEU A 207 14.00 9.18 -2.55
C LEU A 207 13.84 10.68 -2.82
N VAL A 208 12.66 11.23 -2.53
CA VAL A 208 12.41 12.66 -2.61
C VAL A 208 12.59 13.33 -1.24
N LEU A 209 13.29 14.47 -1.20
CA LEU A 209 13.57 15.20 0.04
C LEU A 209 12.48 16.19 0.43
N SER A 210 11.44 16.34 -0.38
CA SER A 210 10.33 17.29 -0.13
C SER A 210 9.29 16.81 0.89
N GLY A 211 9.47 15.62 1.47
CA GLY A 211 8.58 15.01 2.44
C GLY A 211 9.30 14.59 3.73
N THR A 212 9.01 13.40 4.21
CA THR A 212 9.54 12.82 5.46
C THR A 212 11.07 12.75 5.47
N ALA A 213 11.69 12.39 4.34
CA ALA A 213 13.15 12.31 4.20
C ALA A 213 13.84 13.66 4.33
N GLY A 214 13.18 14.76 3.98
CA GLY A 214 13.77 16.11 4.13
C GLY A 214 13.99 16.55 5.58
N ALA A 215 13.40 15.84 6.54
CA ALA A 215 13.68 16.02 7.96
C ALA A 215 14.96 15.30 8.42
N ARG A 216 15.51 14.38 7.61
CA ARG A 216 16.77 13.68 7.85
C ARG A 216 17.93 14.55 7.35
N GLY A 217 19.00 14.63 8.10
CA GLY A 217 20.24 15.26 7.66
C GLY A 217 20.94 14.46 6.56
N GLU A 218 21.80 15.10 5.78
CA GLU A 218 22.59 14.44 4.73
C GLU A 218 23.43 13.30 5.30
N GLU A 219 23.99 13.45 6.50
CA GLU A 219 24.75 12.41 7.20
C GLU A 219 23.90 11.16 7.50
N GLU A 220 22.64 11.34 7.88
CA GLU A 220 21.72 10.23 8.12
C GLU A 220 21.37 9.47 6.85
N LEU A 221 21.21 10.19 5.72
CA LEU A 221 20.94 9.57 4.42
C LEU A 221 22.13 8.75 3.92
N VAL A 222 23.35 9.24 4.13
CA VAL A 222 24.58 8.51 3.77
C VAL A 222 24.78 7.29 4.66
N ALA A 223 24.37 7.36 5.93
CA ALA A 223 24.47 6.27 6.91
C ALA A 223 23.38 5.21 6.79
N LEU A 224 22.44 5.33 5.85
CA LEU A 224 21.40 4.32 5.66
C LEU A 224 22.01 2.94 5.38
N PRO A 225 21.46 1.86 5.96
CA PRO A 225 21.79 0.49 5.61
C PRO A 225 21.59 0.25 4.11
N GLU A 226 22.30 -0.71 3.54
CA GLU A 226 22.31 -0.96 2.10
C GLU A 226 20.90 -1.20 1.54
N GLU A 227 20.07 -1.93 2.28
CA GLU A 227 18.69 -2.23 1.93
C GLU A 227 17.75 -1.01 1.94
N LEU A 228 18.18 0.10 2.53
CA LEU A 228 17.44 1.38 2.58
C LEU A 228 18.08 2.47 1.71
N ARG A 229 19.20 2.18 1.04
CA ARG A 229 19.84 3.15 0.15
C ARG A 229 19.08 3.24 -1.16
N PRO A 230 18.52 4.42 -1.51
CA PRO A 230 17.88 4.60 -2.81
C PRO A 230 18.89 4.57 -3.94
N HIS A 231 18.47 4.21 -5.14
CA HIS A 231 19.30 4.37 -6.35
C HIS A 231 19.50 5.84 -6.69
N LEU A 232 18.50 6.69 -6.40
CA LEU A 232 18.54 8.12 -6.64
C LEU A 232 18.02 8.89 -5.42
N VAL A 233 18.60 10.08 -5.20
CA VAL A 233 18.08 11.09 -4.26
C VAL A 233 17.80 12.37 -5.05
N ILE A 234 16.59 12.89 -4.96
CA ILE A 234 16.18 14.11 -5.67
C ILE A 234 15.52 15.11 -4.70
N PRO A 235 15.69 16.42 -4.90
CA PRO A 235 15.10 17.42 -4.00
C PRO A 235 13.57 17.33 -3.90
N ASP A 236 12.92 17.15 -5.04
CA ASP A 236 11.47 16.95 -5.18
C ASP A 236 11.16 16.21 -6.49
N ILE A 237 9.90 15.81 -6.67
CA ILE A 237 9.45 15.08 -7.86
C ILE A 237 9.68 15.85 -9.17
N GLY A 238 9.73 17.18 -9.14
CA GLY A 238 10.00 18.00 -10.33
C GLY A 238 11.39 17.81 -10.93
N HIS A 239 12.33 17.24 -10.18
CA HIS A 239 13.68 16.92 -10.64
C HIS A 239 13.80 15.52 -11.28
N LEU A 240 12.69 14.76 -11.35
CA LEU A 240 12.71 13.38 -11.84
C LEU A 240 13.33 13.28 -13.25
N PHE A 241 12.95 14.15 -14.18
CA PHE A 241 13.46 14.10 -15.56
C PHE A 241 14.93 14.47 -15.72
N SER A 242 15.54 15.13 -14.74
CA SER A 242 16.98 15.42 -14.76
C SER A 242 17.84 14.19 -14.46
N VAL A 243 17.25 13.14 -13.88
CA VAL A 243 17.96 11.93 -13.44
C VAL A 243 17.50 10.66 -14.17
N LEU A 244 16.35 10.65 -14.83
CA LEU A 244 15.87 9.49 -15.61
C LEU A 244 16.85 8.97 -16.68
N PRO A 245 17.62 9.82 -17.41
CA PRO A 245 18.63 9.33 -18.35
C PRO A 245 19.71 8.45 -17.69
N VAL A 246 20.02 8.71 -16.43
CA VAL A 246 21.03 7.95 -15.65
C VAL A 246 20.56 6.51 -15.36
N LEU A 247 19.23 6.29 -15.30
CA LEU A 247 18.66 4.97 -15.04
C LEU A 247 18.57 4.10 -16.30
N ALA A 248 18.56 4.71 -17.49
CA ALA A 248 18.48 3.99 -18.77
C ALA A 248 19.82 3.34 -19.16
N ASP A 249 20.93 3.77 -18.55
CA ASP A 249 22.30 3.33 -18.85
C ASP A 249 22.88 2.42 -17.75
N SER A 250 22.10 2.07 -16.71
CA SER A 250 22.49 1.21 -15.59
C SER A 250 21.78 -0.14 -15.64
#